data_5dad6b7b8ea05756281d7dc6ee1edabf
#
_entry.id   5dad6b7b8ea05756281d7dc6ee1edabf
#
_cell.length_a   1.000
_cell.length_b   1.000
_cell.length_c   1.000
_cell.angle_alpha   90.00
_cell.angle_beta   90.00
_cell.angle_gamma   90.00
#
_symmetry.space_group_name_H-M   'P 1'
#
loop_
_entity.id
_entity.type
_entity.pdbx_description
1 polymer ?
#
loop_
_entity_poly.entity_id
_entity_poly.type
_entity_poly.pdbx_seq_one_letter_code
_entity_poly.pdbx_strand_id
1 'polypeptide(L)'
;SDRALAEQLALRKYLTSLLEELLQEEKAISFYDRHRPKAIKSSMLLQDASLGYSELLASYFQLSPSHTAWMQETYDRNSKNPENLIYKAVNGINVRSKSEAIIAMLLYTNKIPFRYECALNLGDIKIYPDFTILHPKTEQLYYWEHFGLMDSPGYCQNAFSKQQLYAA
;
A
#
# COMPACT_ATOMS: atom_id res chain seq x y z
N SER A 1 40.87 27.45 -22.42
CA SER A 1 40.53 26.99 -23.78
C SER A 1 39.01 27.01 -23.94
N ASP A 2 38.54 27.14 -25.16
CA ASP A 2 37.11 27.24 -25.51
C ASP A 2 36.24 26.10 -24.94
N ARG A 3 36.84 24.90 -24.81
CA ARG A 3 36.20 23.75 -24.24
C ARG A 3 35.85 23.95 -22.73
N ALA A 4 36.81 24.48 -21.95
CA ALA A 4 36.56 24.73 -20.53
C ALA A 4 35.47 25.79 -20.32
N LEU A 5 35.43 26.81 -21.16
CA LEU A 5 34.36 27.81 -21.14
C LEU A 5 33.01 27.20 -21.53
N ALA A 6 32.97 26.33 -22.53
CA ALA A 6 31.76 25.63 -22.93
C ALA A 6 31.23 24.71 -21.84
N GLU A 7 32.11 23.98 -21.14
CA GLU A 7 31.76 23.13 -20.00
C GLU A 7 31.17 23.97 -18.84
N GLN A 8 31.77 25.13 -18.53
CA GLN A 8 31.22 26.02 -17.50
C GLN A 8 29.85 26.59 -17.86
N LEU A 9 29.66 26.98 -19.13
CA LEU A 9 28.37 27.48 -19.61
C LEU A 9 27.26 26.40 -19.57
N ALA A 10 27.62 25.17 -19.97
CA ALA A 10 26.73 24.04 -19.92
C ALA A 10 26.34 23.69 -18.48
N LEU A 11 27.31 23.65 -17.56
CA LEU A 11 27.05 23.43 -16.12
C LEU A 11 26.18 24.52 -15.54
N ARG A 12 26.45 25.78 -15.85
CA ARG A 12 25.65 26.92 -15.41
C ARG A 12 24.19 26.78 -15.86
N LYS A 13 23.99 26.45 -17.15
CA LYS A 13 22.64 26.24 -17.69
C LYS A 13 21.92 25.11 -16.99
N TYR A 14 22.58 23.98 -16.78
CA TYR A 14 22.04 22.83 -16.06
C TYR A 14 21.62 23.21 -14.62
N LEU A 15 22.52 23.85 -13.86
CA LEU A 15 22.23 24.24 -12.48
C LEU A 15 21.12 25.26 -12.40
N THR A 16 20.98 26.17 -13.36
CA THR A 16 19.88 27.13 -13.42
C THR A 16 18.55 26.42 -13.62
N SER A 17 18.48 25.47 -14.58
CA SER A 17 17.27 24.68 -14.83
C SER A 17 16.90 23.84 -13.62
N LEU A 18 17.88 23.16 -13.00
CA LEU A 18 17.64 22.37 -11.79
C LEU A 18 17.11 23.20 -10.64
N LEU A 19 17.66 24.41 -10.46
CA LEU A 19 17.17 25.34 -9.42
C LEU A 19 15.71 25.74 -9.68
N GLU A 20 15.35 26.02 -10.92
CA GLU A 20 13.98 26.35 -11.30
C GLU A 20 13.02 25.19 -11.02
N GLU A 21 13.40 23.95 -11.35
CA GLU A 21 12.63 22.76 -11.06
C GLU A 21 12.41 22.57 -9.55
N LEU A 22 13.47 22.63 -8.74
CA LEU A 22 13.40 22.51 -7.29
C LEU A 22 12.54 23.59 -6.63
N LEU A 23 12.60 24.84 -7.13
CA LEU A 23 11.75 25.93 -6.66
C LEU A 23 10.27 25.69 -6.98
N GLN A 24 9.94 25.04 -8.09
CA GLN A 24 8.56 24.66 -8.40
C GLN A 24 8.06 23.52 -7.51
N GLU A 25 8.91 22.53 -7.25
CA GLU A 25 8.58 21.45 -6.31
C GLU A 25 8.34 21.97 -4.90
N GLU A 26 9.21 22.86 -4.40
CA GLU A 26 9.05 23.52 -3.10
C GLU A 26 7.71 24.25 -3.01
N LYS A 27 7.35 25.01 -4.06
CA LYS A 27 6.06 25.74 -4.11
C LYS A 27 4.88 24.76 -4.07
N ALA A 28 4.95 23.64 -4.83
CA ALA A 28 3.90 22.64 -4.85
C ALA A 28 3.70 21.98 -3.47
N ILE A 29 4.79 21.60 -2.80
CA ILE A 29 4.77 21.04 -1.44
C ILE A 29 4.21 22.07 -0.45
N SER A 30 4.68 23.30 -0.50
CA SER A 30 4.21 24.39 0.38
C SER A 30 2.73 24.71 0.16
N PHE A 31 2.26 24.65 -1.08
CA PHE A 31 0.83 24.80 -1.41
C PHE A 31 0.02 23.66 -0.81
N TYR A 32 0.44 22.42 -1.03
CA TYR A 32 -0.21 21.24 -0.46
C TYR A 32 -0.29 21.30 1.07
N ASP A 33 0.82 21.62 1.75
CA ASP A 33 0.86 21.69 3.22
C ASP A 33 -0.02 22.78 3.80
N ARG A 34 -0.17 23.90 3.10
CA ARG A 34 -1.09 24.97 3.50
C ARG A 34 -2.55 24.65 3.35
N HIS A 35 -2.90 23.87 2.31
CA HIS A 35 -4.29 23.64 1.92
C HIS A 35 -4.80 22.26 2.29
N ARG A 36 -3.93 21.32 2.68
CA ARG A 36 -4.39 20.01 3.16
C ARG A 36 -5.22 20.18 4.43
N PRO A 37 -6.32 19.43 4.57
CA PRO A 37 -7.11 19.45 5.79
C PRO A 37 -6.24 19.04 6.99
N LYS A 38 -6.22 19.86 8.05
CA LYS A 38 -5.51 19.53 9.30
C LYS A 38 -6.10 18.30 10.01
N ALA A 39 -7.33 17.95 9.71
CA ALA A 39 -7.99 16.73 10.16
C ALA A 39 -8.76 16.11 8.98
N ILE A 40 -8.68 14.79 8.83
CA ILE A 40 -9.48 14.05 7.84
C ILE A 40 -10.89 13.93 8.40
N LYS A 41 -11.72 14.96 8.16
CA LYS A 41 -13.10 15.06 8.68
C LYS A 41 -13.94 13.83 8.30
N SER A 42 -13.76 13.29 7.10
CA SER A 42 -14.49 12.11 6.64
C SER A 42 -14.20 10.85 7.47
N SER A 43 -12.94 10.63 7.86
CA SER A 43 -12.59 9.49 8.72
C SER A 43 -13.10 9.68 10.16
N MET A 44 -13.14 10.91 10.64
CA MET A 44 -13.71 11.22 11.96
C MET A 44 -15.21 10.93 12.01
N LEU A 45 -15.97 11.22 10.95
CA LEU A 45 -17.38 10.91 10.83
C LEU A 45 -17.66 9.40 10.90
N LEU A 46 -16.75 8.58 10.36
CA LEU A 46 -16.88 7.12 10.41
C LEU A 46 -16.45 6.50 11.75
N GLN A 47 -15.56 7.18 12.48
CA GLN A 47 -15.01 6.69 13.75
C GLN A 47 -15.82 7.16 14.97
N ASP A 48 -16.52 8.27 14.84
CA ASP A 48 -17.29 8.86 15.94
C ASP A 48 -18.69 8.22 16.03
N ALA A 49 -18.78 7.20 16.87
CA ALA A 49 -20.05 6.51 17.14
C ALA A 49 -21.13 7.43 17.75
N SER A 50 -20.73 8.55 18.39
CA SER A 50 -21.66 9.48 19.03
C SER A 50 -22.50 10.27 18.04
N LEU A 51 -22.03 10.42 16.80
CA LEU A 51 -22.71 11.18 15.75
C LEU A 51 -23.70 10.35 14.92
N GLY A 52 -23.78 9.04 15.13
CA GLY A 52 -24.65 8.13 14.38
C GLY A 52 -24.32 7.99 12.89
N TYR A 53 -23.31 8.69 12.39
CA TYR A 53 -22.91 8.63 10.98
C TYR A 53 -22.35 7.26 10.59
N SER A 54 -21.65 6.60 11.49
CA SER A 54 -21.13 5.24 11.24
C SER A 54 -22.25 4.24 10.95
N GLU A 55 -23.38 4.32 11.66
CA GLU A 55 -24.54 3.46 11.43
C GLU A 55 -25.26 3.80 10.12
N LEU A 56 -25.50 5.09 9.87
CA LEU A 56 -26.16 5.55 8.63
C LEU A 56 -25.35 5.23 7.37
N LEU A 57 -24.02 5.27 7.48
CA LEU A 57 -23.12 5.01 6.38
C LEU A 57 -22.65 3.55 6.31
N ALA A 58 -23.01 2.71 7.26
CA ALA A 58 -22.58 1.32 7.33
C ALA A 58 -22.84 0.57 6.02
N SER A 59 -24.03 0.72 5.42
CA SER A 59 -24.37 0.07 4.14
C SER A 59 -23.46 0.47 2.97
N TYR A 60 -22.87 1.67 3.04
CA TYR A 60 -21.95 2.16 2.01
C TYR A 60 -20.52 1.68 2.21
N PHE A 61 -20.11 1.43 3.47
CA PHE A 61 -18.73 1.10 3.81
C PHE A 61 -18.55 -0.33 4.33
N GLN A 62 -19.63 -1.04 4.64
CA GLN A 62 -19.56 -2.44 5.02
C GLN A 62 -19.39 -3.35 3.79
N LEU A 63 -18.58 -4.36 3.96
CA LEU A 63 -18.50 -5.48 3.04
C LEU A 63 -19.81 -6.28 3.07
N SER A 64 -20.14 -6.98 1.98
CA SER A 64 -21.26 -7.92 2.01
C SER A 64 -21.07 -8.96 3.12
N PRO A 65 -22.14 -9.53 3.70
CA PRO A 65 -22.03 -10.56 4.72
C PRO A 65 -21.16 -11.76 4.29
N SER A 66 -21.26 -12.19 3.03
CA SER A 66 -20.45 -13.28 2.47
C SER A 66 -18.97 -12.91 2.40
N HIS A 67 -18.64 -11.70 1.96
CA HIS A 67 -17.25 -11.23 1.89
C HIS A 67 -16.65 -11.04 3.29
N THR A 68 -17.46 -10.56 4.24
CA THR A 68 -17.03 -10.44 5.63
C THR A 68 -16.76 -11.82 6.24
N ALA A 69 -17.65 -12.79 6.01
CA ALA A 69 -17.47 -14.16 6.45
C ALA A 69 -16.19 -14.77 5.86
N TRP A 70 -15.97 -14.60 4.55
CA TRP A 70 -14.75 -15.07 3.90
C TRP A 70 -13.49 -14.46 4.51
N MET A 71 -13.47 -13.16 4.80
CA MET A 71 -12.31 -12.52 5.45
C MET A 71 -12.03 -13.03 6.86
N GLN A 72 -13.08 -13.40 7.60
CA GLN A 72 -13.01 -13.83 9.00
C GLN A 72 -12.80 -15.34 9.16
N GLU A 73 -13.02 -16.10 8.10
CA GLU A 73 -12.76 -17.54 8.10
C GLU A 73 -11.31 -17.83 8.48
N THR A 74 -11.08 -18.89 9.25
CA THR A 74 -9.74 -19.33 9.62
C THR A 74 -8.98 -19.79 8.38
N TYR A 75 -7.80 -19.26 8.16
CA TYR A 75 -6.93 -19.63 7.06
C TYR A 75 -5.48 -19.80 7.54
N ASP A 76 -4.70 -20.56 6.80
CA ASP A 76 -3.28 -20.73 7.04
C ASP A 76 -2.54 -19.43 6.74
N ARG A 77 -2.01 -18.79 7.78
CA ARG A 77 -1.31 -17.53 7.70
C ARG A 77 0.19 -17.74 7.93
N ASN A 78 1.01 -16.92 7.30
CA ASN A 78 2.44 -16.90 7.52
C ASN A 78 2.77 -16.71 9.01
N SER A 79 3.41 -17.74 9.60
CA SER A 79 3.81 -17.75 11.01
C SER A 79 5.26 -17.30 11.22
N LYS A 80 6.02 -16.96 10.15
CA LYS A 80 7.41 -16.54 10.25
C LYS A 80 7.51 -15.11 10.79
N ASN A 81 8.46 -14.89 11.71
CA ASN A 81 8.80 -13.58 12.29
C ASN A 81 7.56 -12.81 12.78
N PRO A 82 6.76 -13.37 13.71
CA PRO A 82 5.53 -12.74 14.18
C PRO A 82 5.80 -11.40 14.91
N GLU A 83 7.00 -11.20 15.43
CA GLU A 83 7.48 -9.96 16.04
C GLU A 83 7.49 -8.77 15.09
N ASN A 84 7.51 -9.02 13.78
CA ASN A 84 7.47 -7.96 12.75
C ASN A 84 6.05 -7.46 12.45
N LEU A 85 5.01 -8.09 12.99
CA LEU A 85 3.60 -7.69 12.82
C LEU A 85 3.23 -6.53 13.76
N ILE A 86 3.87 -5.39 13.60
CA ILE A 86 3.80 -4.25 14.54
C ILE A 86 2.85 -3.12 14.10
N TYR A 87 2.47 -3.06 12.83
CA TYR A 87 1.61 -1.98 12.34
C TYR A 87 0.15 -2.42 12.36
N LYS A 88 -0.67 -1.71 13.12
CA LYS A 88 -2.12 -1.94 13.13
C LYS A 88 -2.73 -1.47 11.82
N ALA A 89 -3.47 -2.34 11.18
CA ALA A 89 -4.30 -2.04 10.01
C ALA A 89 -5.79 -2.13 10.37
N VAL A 90 -6.65 -2.19 9.37
CA VAL A 90 -8.10 -2.30 9.53
C VAL A 90 -8.50 -3.64 10.19
N ASN A 91 -9.66 -3.67 10.83
CA ASN A 91 -10.22 -4.87 11.48
C ASN A 91 -9.31 -5.56 12.50
N GLY A 92 -8.39 -4.81 13.12
CA GLY A 92 -7.47 -5.36 14.12
C GLY A 92 -6.35 -6.23 13.54
N ILE A 93 -6.19 -6.27 12.22
CA ILE A 93 -5.09 -7.00 11.57
C ILE A 93 -3.79 -6.24 11.80
N ASN A 94 -2.76 -6.94 12.23
CA ASN A 94 -1.40 -6.41 12.26
C ASN A 94 -0.66 -6.83 10.99
N VAL A 95 0.11 -5.91 10.43
CA VAL A 95 0.93 -6.07 9.22
C VAL A 95 2.39 -5.69 9.47
N ARG A 96 3.29 -6.00 8.54
CA ARG A 96 4.74 -5.83 8.73
C ARG A 96 5.26 -4.45 8.39
N SER A 97 4.53 -3.69 7.56
CA SER A 97 4.98 -2.35 7.14
C SER A 97 3.85 -1.32 7.15
N LYS A 98 4.24 -0.04 7.19
CA LYS A 98 3.29 1.09 7.05
C LYS A 98 2.59 1.08 5.70
N SER A 99 3.31 0.71 4.64
CA SER A 99 2.76 0.62 3.28
C SER A 99 1.66 -0.44 3.21
N GLU A 100 1.87 -1.61 3.80
CA GLU A 100 0.87 -2.66 3.87
C GLU A 100 -0.36 -2.23 4.69
N ALA A 101 -0.17 -1.47 5.78
CA ALA A 101 -1.29 -0.91 6.53
C ALA A 101 -2.12 0.06 5.68
N ILE A 102 -1.48 0.88 4.84
CA ILE A 102 -2.15 1.78 3.90
C ILE A 102 -2.90 0.97 2.83
N ILE A 103 -2.27 -0.06 2.26
CA ILE A 103 -2.90 -0.95 1.27
C ILE A 103 -4.14 -1.63 1.87
N ALA A 104 -4.01 -2.21 3.07
CA ALA A 104 -5.12 -2.84 3.78
C ALA A 104 -6.28 -1.87 4.01
N MET A 105 -5.98 -0.62 4.40
CA MET A 105 -6.98 0.44 4.56
C MET A 105 -7.67 0.77 3.23
N LEU A 106 -6.92 0.90 2.14
CA LEU A 106 -7.47 1.19 0.82
C LEU A 106 -8.36 0.05 0.31
N LEU A 107 -7.94 -1.20 0.47
CA LEU A 107 -8.76 -2.36 0.11
C LEU A 107 -10.07 -2.38 0.89
N TYR A 108 -10.00 -2.19 2.20
CA TYR A 108 -11.17 -2.19 3.07
C TYR A 108 -12.16 -1.06 2.76
N THR A 109 -11.68 0.17 2.62
CA THR A 109 -12.52 1.34 2.33
C THR A 109 -13.18 1.27 0.95
N ASN A 110 -12.55 0.56 0.00
CA ASN A 110 -13.14 0.31 -1.32
C ASN A 110 -13.98 -0.98 -1.37
N LYS A 111 -14.28 -1.60 -0.22
CA LYS A 111 -15.08 -2.85 -0.12
C LYS A 111 -14.49 -4.00 -0.94
N ILE A 112 -13.18 -4.08 -0.96
CA ILE A 112 -12.45 -5.18 -1.60
C ILE A 112 -12.03 -6.15 -0.50
N PRO A 113 -12.62 -7.36 -0.44
CA PRO A 113 -12.27 -8.33 0.58
C PRO A 113 -10.86 -8.87 0.34
N PHE A 114 -10.11 -9.02 1.43
CA PHE A 114 -8.75 -9.52 1.37
C PHE A 114 -8.37 -10.35 2.60
N ARG A 115 -7.36 -11.21 2.45
CA ARG A 115 -6.65 -11.91 3.53
C ARG A 115 -5.19 -11.51 3.47
N TYR A 116 -4.60 -11.23 4.61
CA TYR A 116 -3.20 -10.84 4.71
C TYR A 116 -2.31 -12.05 4.96
N GLU A 117 -1.24 -12.21 4.17
CA GLU A 117 -0.29 -13.33 4.22
C GLU A 117 -0.98 -14.71 4.26
N CYS A 118 -2.03 -14.88 3.46
CA CYS A 118 -2.73 -16.15 3.31
C CYS A 118 -1.90 -17.13 2.47
N ALA A 119 -1.80 -18.38 2.90
CA ALA A 119 -1.04 -19.41 2.18
C ALA A 119 -1.61 -19.64 0.78
N LEU A 120 -0.72 -19.68 -0.20
CA LEU A 120 -0.97 -20.11 -1.58
C LEU A 120 -0.11 -21.32 -1.88
N ASN A 121 -0.72 -22.43 -2.26
CA ASN A 121 -0.04 -23.65 -2.66
C ASN A 121 0.10 -23.67 -4.19
N LEU A 122 1.33 -23.72 -4.67
CA LEU A 122 1.71 -23.85 -6.07
C LEU A 122 2.43 -25.21 -6.24
N GLY A 123 1.66 -26.26 -6.52
CA GLY A 123 2.18 -27.64 -6.48
C GLY A 123 2.72 -27.98 -5.10
N ASP A 124 4.00 -28.33 -5.03
CA ASP A 124 4.70 -28.67 -3.77
C ASP A 124 5.25 -27.44 -3.02
N ILE A 125 5.11 -26.24 -3.59
CA ILE A 125 5.63 -24.99 -3.01
C ILE A 125 4.49 -24.24 -2.34
N LYS A 126 4.73 -23.83 -1.07
CA LYS A 126 3.83 -22.96 -0.33
C LYS A 126 4.44 -21.57 -0.22
N ILE A 127 3.72 -20.56 -0.69
CA ILE A 127 4.08 -19.15 -0.60
C ILE A 127 3.00 -18.36 0.13
N TYR A 128 3.33 -17.14 0.55
CA TYR A 128 2.45 -16.24 1.27
C TYR A 128 2.49 -14.88 0.57
N PRO A 129 1.51 -14.60 -0.32
CA PRO A 129 1.31 -13.27 -0.88
C PRO A 129 1.05 -12.26 0.23
N ASP A 130 1.47 -11.00 0.07
CA ASP A 130 1.15 -9.97 1.04
C ASP A 130 -0.37 -9.82 1.20
N PHE A 131 -1.10 -9.84 0.08
CA PHE A 131 -2.56 -9.84 0.10
C PHE A 131 -3.13 -10.86 -0.88
N THR A 132 -4.05 -11.67 -0.41
CA THR A 132 -4.97 -12.46 -1.25
C THR A 132 -6.29 -11.71 -1.33
N ILE A 133 -6.68 -11.29 -2.51
CA ILE A 133 -7.84 -10.42 -2.77
C ILE A 133 -8.94 -11.26 -3.41
N LEU A 134 -10.15 -11.16 -2.89
CA LEU A 134 -11.35 -11.71 -3.52
C LEU A 134 -12.05 -10.61 -4.31
N HIS A 135 -12.13 -10.76 -5.63
CA HIS A 135 -12.77 -9.74 -6.47
C HIS A 135 -14.28 -9.68 -6.18
N PRO A 136 -14.83 -8.53 -5.75
CA PRO A 136 -16.18 -8.47 -5.16
C PRO A 136 -17.34 -8.78 -6.11
N LYS A 137 -17.10 -8.82 -7.44
CA LYS A 137 -18.12 -9.13 -8.44
C LYS A 137 -17.93 -10.50 -9.10
N THR A 138 -16.68 -10.90 -9.32
CA THR A 138 -16.37 -12.16 -10.06
C THR A 138 -16.00 -13.29 -9.12
N GLU A 139 -15.76 -13.00 -7.86
CA GLU A 139 -15.28 -13.93 -6.82
C GLU A 139 -13.96 -14.63 -7.18
N GLN A 140 -13.23 -14.08 -8.15
CA GLN A 140 -11.89 -14.55 -8.51
C GLN A 140 -10.87 -14.08 -7.49
N LEU A 141 -9.88 -14.94 -7.20
CA LEU A 141 -8.76 -14.62 -6.34
C LEU A 141 -7.65 -13.94 -7.12
N TYR A 142 -7.10 -12.87 -6.54
CA TYR A 142 -5.92 -12.17 -7.01
C TYR A 142 -4.89 -12.12 -5.91
N TYR A 143 -3.62 -12.11 -6.28
CA TYR A 143 -2.50 -12.06 -5.35
C TYR A 143 -1.72 -10.77 -5.57
N TRP A 144 -1.50 -10.03 -4.49
CA TRP A 144 -0.79 -8.75 -4.51
C TRP A 144 0.47 -8.88 -3.67
N GLU A 145 1.60 -8.47 -4.27
CA GLU A 145 2.89 -8.32 -3.61
C GLU A 145 3.26 -6.84 -3.58
N HIS A 146 3.72 -6.37 -2.44
CA HIS A 146 4.21 -5.01 -2.27
C HIS A 146 5.74 -5.00 -2.17
N PHE A 147 6.41 -4.54 -3.22
CA PHE A 147 7.86 -4.46 -3.28
C PHE A 147 8.36 -3.12 -2.75
N GLY A 148 8.72 -3.06 -1.45
CA GLY A 148 9.07 -1.81 -0.76
C GLY A 148 10.54 -1.42 -0.79
N LEU A 149 11.47 -2.38 -0.87
CA LEU A 149 12.91 -2.16 -0.70
C LEU A 149 13.72 -2.54 -1.94
N MET A 150 13.24 -2.15 -3.12
CA MET A 150 13.88 -2.51 -4.39
C MET A 150 15.28 -1.92 -4.58
N ASP A 151 15.69 -0.98 -3.74
CA ASP A 151 17.07 -0.45 -3.71
C ASP A 151 18.07 -1.41 -3.04
N SER A 152 17.59 -2.43 -2.33
CA SER A 152 18.42 -3.44 -1.67
C SER A 152 18.64 -4.65 -2.60
N PRO A 153 19.89 -4.97 -2.99
CA PRO A 153 20.19 -6.07 -3.92
C PRO A 153 19.65 -7.44 -3.44
N GLY A 154 19.78 -7.75 -2.15
CA GLY A 154 19.29 -9.01 -1.57
C GLY A 154 17.76 -9.09 -1.58
N TYR A 155 17.08 -7.96 -1.34
CA TYR A 155 15.63 -7.87 -1.43
C TYR A 155 15.14 -8.04 -2.87
N CYS A 156 15.77 -7.35 -3.83
CA CYS A 156 15.49 -7.50 -5.26
C CYS A 156 15.56 -8.95 -5.72
N GLN A 157 16.62 -9.66 -5.35
CA GLN A 157 16.79 -11.07 -5.76
C GLN A 157 15.66 -11.94 -5.22
N ASN A 158 15.26 -11.76 -3.95
CA ASN A 158 14.13 -12.47 -3.36
C ASN A 158 12.80 -12.11 -4.03
N ALA A 159 12.58 -10.84 -4.34
CA ALA A 159 11.40 -10.36 -5.04
C ALA A 159 11.26 -10.99 -6.45
N PHE A 160 12.35 -11.01 -7.23
CA PHE A 160 12.35 -11.66 -8.55
C PHE A 160 12.13 -13.17 -8.44
N SER A 161 12.75 -13.85 -7.48
CA SER A 161 12.52 -15.28 -7.26
C SER A 161 11.05 -15.56 -6.94
N LYS A 162 10.41 -14.72 -6.13
CA LYS A 162 8.99 -14.83 -5.79
C LYS A 162 8.10 -14.58 -7.02
N GLN A 163 8.43 -13.59 -7.87
CA GLN A 163 7.69 -13.35 -9.11
C GLN A 163 7.77 -14.55 -10.08
N GLN A 164 8.91 -15.21 -10.19
CA GLN A 164 9.04 -16.39 -11.03
C GLN A 164 8.13 -17.54 -10.60
N LEU A 165 7.88 -17.69 -9.29
CA LEU A 165 6.96 -18.70 -8.76
C LEU A 165 5.51 -18.44 -9.17
N TYR A 166 5.10 -17.19 -9.37
CA TYR A 166 3.74 -16.84 -9.84
C TYR A 166 3.57 -17.06 -11.36
N ALA A 167 4.66 -17.15 -12.11
CA ALA A 167 4.63 -17.31 -13.57
C ALA A 167 4.75 -18.78 -14.01
N ALA A 168 5.07 -19.70 -13.10
CA ALA A 168 5.22 -21.11 -13.35
C ALA A 168 3.89 -21.86 -13.22
#